data_e32b3ff973c52fc59df7487bc045cffa
#
_entry.id   e32b3ff973c52fc59df7487bc045cffa
#
_cell.length_a   1.000
_cell.length_b   1.000
_cell.length_c   1.000
_cell.angle_alpha   90.00
_cell.angle_beta   90.00
_cell.angle_gamma   90.00
#
_symmetry.space_group_name_H-M   'P 1'
#
loop_
_entity.id
_entity.type
_entity.pdbx_description
1 polymer ?
#
loop_
_entity_poly.entity_id
_entity_poly.type
_entity_poly.pdbx_seq_one_letter_code
_entity_poly.pdbx_strand_id
1 'polypeptide(L)'
;DFDKYYPTSWEAAYVPYFKMTALWYELVRIGNTGKAVVEELLKRVPEFTKLGIGLNPGHLIHSDEWTNSLFVTHEAIELRSGMAIQCDVIANPPGHPGLHIEDGLVIADADLRTAFKTKYPNAWKRIERRRKVMKEILGIEIGDQILPLSDIQGVYYPFGADLSTVMAVER
;
A
#
# COMPACT_ATOMS: atom_id res chain seq x y z
N ASP A 1 -2.56 -26.72 7.98
CA ASP A 1 -2.56 -26.00 9.26
C ASP A 1 -1.39 -25.01 9.27
N PHE A 2 -1.67 -23.73 9.00
CA PHE A 2 -0.67 -22.67 8.88
C PHE A 2 0.10 -22.47 10.20
N ASP A 3 -0.60 -22.44 11.33
CA ASP A 3 -0.02 -22.20 12.66
C ASP A 3 0.93 -23.33 13.09
N LYS A 4 0.72 -24.52 12.58
CA LYS A 4 1.61 -25.65 12.83
C LYS A 4 3.00 -25.45 12.22
N TYR A 5 3.06 -24.84 11.03
CA TYR A 5 4.33 -24.64 10.31
C TYR A 5 4.97 -23.28 10.59
N TYR A 6 4.13 -22.27 10.92
CA TYR A 6 4.56 -20.88 11.14
C TYR A 6 3.89 -20.25 12.38
N PRO A 7 4.15 -20.81 13.59
CA PRO A 7 3.35 -20.49 14.80
C PRO A 7 3.42 -19.05 15.26
N THR A 8 4.38 -18.26 14.83
CA THR A 8 4.53 -16.84 15.23
C THR A 8 4.44 -15.88 14.05
N SER A 9 4.08 -16.37 12.86
CA SER A 9 4.11 -15.54 11.65
C SER A 9 3.02 -14.47 11.64
N TRP A 10 1.94 -14.71 12.37
CA TRP A 10 0.86 -13.74 12.47
C TRP A 10 1.36 -12.41 13.06
N GLU A 11 1.90 -12.44 14.28
CA GLU A 11 2.38 -11.27 15.00
C GLU A 11 3.70 -10.74 14.45
N ALA A 12 4.57 -11.64 14.00
CA ALA A 12 5.91 -11.26 13.58
C ALA A 12 6.00 -10.77 12.13
N ALA A 13 5.07 -11.16 11.26
CA ALA A 13 5.13 -10.86 9.82
C ALA A 13 3.83 -10.24 9.28
N TYR A 14 2.70 -10.93 9.37
CA TYR A 14 1.46 -10.50 8.70
C TYR A 14 0.89 -9.20 9.27
N VAL A 15 0.75 -9.09 10.59
CA VAL A 15 0.20 -7.89 11.24
C VAL A 15 1.10 -6.67 10.99
N PRO A 16 2.42 -6.70 11.19
CA PRO A 16 3.30 -5.58 10.87
C PRO A 16 3.27 -5.22 9.38
N TYR A 17 3.18 -6.21 8.49
CA TYR A 17 3.11 -5.99 7.05
C TYR A 17 1.81 -5.28 6.65
N PHE A 18 0.67 -5.71 7.19
CA PHE A 18 -0.61 -5.03 6.97
C PHE A 18 -0.59 -3.60 7.52
N LYS A 19 -0.08 -3.39 8.74
CA LYS A 19 0.05 -2.05 9.34
C LYS A 19 0.91 -1.12 8.47
N MET A 20 2.03 -1.63 7.98
CA MET A 20 2.92 -0.91 7.07
C MET A 20 2.21 -0.52 5.77
N THR A 21 1.50 -1.46 5.14
CA THR A 21 0.75 -1.22 3.90
C THR A 21 -0.37 -0.20 4.12
N ALA A 22 -1.16 -0.34 5.19
CA ALA A 22 -2.23 0.60 5.53
C ALA A 22 -1.67 2.02 5.72
N LEU A 23 -0.62 2.15 6.53
CA LEU A 23 0.04 3.44 6.78
C LEU A 23 0.64 4.04 5.51
N TRP A 24 1.23 3.22 4.63
CA TRP A 24 1.75 3.68 3.35
C TRP A 24 0.65 4.37 2.53
N TYR A 25 -0.53 3.76 2.38
CA TYR A 25 -1.67 4.34 1.68
C TYR A 25 -2.21 5.62 2.35
N GLU A 26 -2.15 5.74 3.66
CA GLU A 26 -2.56 6.93 4.40
C GLU A 26 -1.59 8.12 4.22
N LEU A 27 -0.31 7.82 4.06
CA LEU A 27 0.75 8.83 3.94
C LEU A 27 0.93 9.35 2.51
N VAL A 28 0.60 8.55 1.51
CA VAL A 28 0.70 8.95 0.10
C VAL A 28 -0.35 10.00 -0.22
N ARG A 29 0.13 11.21 -0.50
CA ARG A 29 -0.73 12.38 -0.83
C ARG A 29 0.06 13.44 -1.57
N ILE A 30 -0.64 14.28 -2.35
CA ILE A 30 -0.05 15.43 -3.03
C ILE A 30 0.63 16.35 -2.01
N GLY A 31 1.84 16.81 -2.34
CA GLY A 31 2.64 17.69 -1.50
C GLY A 31 3.45 16.97 -0.41
N ASN A 32 3.19 15.69 -0.13
CA ASN A 32 4.12 14.90 0.66
C ASN A 32 5.29 14.44 -0.19
N THR A 33 6.36 13.93 0.42
CA THR A 33 7.50 13.37 -0.29
C THR A 33 7.61 11.87 -0.05
N GLY A 34 8.15 11.14 -1.03
CA GLY A 34 8.43 9.72 -0.85
C GLY A 34 9.35 9.45 0.34
N LYS A 35 10.34 10.33 0.57
CA LYS A 35 11.21 10.29 1.76
C LYS A 35 10.41 10.34 3.06
N ALA A 36 9.49 11.30 3.20
CA ALA A 36 8.67 11.45 4.40
C ALA A 36 7.78 10.23 4.64
N VAL A 37 7.28 9.59 3.57
CA VAL A 37 6.54 8.33 3.68
C VAL A 37 7.43 7.26 4.31
N VAL A 38 8.65 7.04 3.79
CA VAL A 38 9.59 6.04 4.32
C VAL A 38 9.97 6.32 5.77
N GLU A 39 10.28 7.57 6.11
CA GLU A 39 10.64 7.97 7.47
C GLU A 39 9.51 7.72 8.47
N GLU A 40 8.25 8.02 8.09
CA GLU A 40 7.09 7.73 8.94
C GLU A 40 6.79 6.22 9.04
N LEU A 41 7.02 5.43 8.00
CA LEU A 41 6.95 3.97 8.09
C LEU A 41 7.94 3.41 9.09
N LEU A 42 9.20 3.82 9.00
CA LEU A 42 10.27 3.42 9.93
C LEU A 42 9.97 3.81 11.38
N LYS A 43 9.37 4.97 11.60
CA LYS A 43 9.02 5.50 12.93
C LYS A 43 7.80 4.85 13.53
N ARG A 44 6.73 4.62 12.75
CA ARG A 44 5.40 4.21 13.23
C ARG A 44 5.16 2.71 13.16
N VAL A 45 5.98 1.98 12.40
CA VAL A 45 5.98 0.51 12.32
C VAL A 45 7.36 0.02 12.76
N PRO A 46 7.60 -0.14 14.07
CA PRO A 46 8.91 -0.53 14.61
C PRO A 46 9.43 -1.85 14.05
N GLU A 47 8.53 -2.73 13.65
CA GLU A 47 8.83 -4.02 13.02
C GLU A 47 9.30 -3.90 11.57
N PHE A 48 9.18 -2.73 10.94
CA PHE A 48 9.52 -2.51 9.52
C PHE A 48 10.92 -3.06 9.17
N THR A 49 11.91 -2.77 10.00
CA THR A 49 13.28 -3.25 9.78
C THR A 49 13.44 -4.77 9.94
N LYS A 50 12.52 -5.42 10.66
CA LYS A 50 12.52 -6.87 10.86
C LYS A 50 11.79 -7.62 9.76
N LEU A 51 11.00 -6.92 8.94
CA LEU A 51 10.29 -7.52 7.81
C LEU A 51 11.24 -7.94 6.68
N GLY A 52 12.52 -7.62 6.74
CA GLY A 52 13.48 -8.00 5.70
C GLY A 52 13.13 -7.41 4.32
N ILE A 53 12.67 -6.16 4.31
CA ILE A 53 12.35 -5.45 3.09
C ILE A 53 13.63 -5.10 2.36
N GLY A 54 13.82 -5.70 1.19
CA GLY A 54 15.06 -5.60 0.42
C GLY A 54 15.09 -4.45 -0.60
N LEU A 55 13.92 -3.86 -0.91
CA LEU A 55 13.77 -2.79 -1.87
C LEU A 55 13.06 -1.58 -1.26
N ASN A 56 13.05 -0.45 -1.97
CA ASN A 56 12.26 0.72 -1.58
C ASN A 56 10.77 0.34 -1.55
N PRO A 57 9.98 0.89 -0.60
CA PRO A 57 8.58 0.54 -0.46
C PRO A 57 7.71 1.25 -1.49
N GLY A 58 7.87 0.90 -2.76
CA GLY A 58 7.14 1.43 -3.90
C GLY A 58 7.99 2.20 -4.92
N HIS A 59 7.44 2.43 -6.09
CA HIS A 59 8.08 3.11 -7.22
C HIS A 59 7.05 3.71 -8.19
N LEU A 60 7.53 4.47 -9.19
CA LEU A 60 6.70 4.93 -10.31
C LEU A 60 6.34 3.74 -11.22
N ILE A 61 5.14 3.77 -11.78
CA ILE A 61 4.79 2.93 -12.93
C ILE A 61 5.36 3.61 -14.18
N HIS A 62 6.52 3.13 -14.63
CA HIS A 62 7.29 3.74 -15.71
C HIS A 62 8.06 2.66 -16.48
N SER A 63 8.59 2.99 -17.66
CA SER A 63 9.42 2.06 -18.46
C SER A 63 10.71 1.63 -17.73
N ASP A 64 11.22 2.44 -16.83
CA ASP A 64 12.40 2.18 -15.98
C ASP A 64 12.02 2.13 -14.50
N GLU A 65 10.94 1.43 -14.16
CA GLU A 65 10.31 1.44 -12.83
C GLU A 65 11.27 1.14 -11.67
N TRP A 66 12.17 0.19 -11.85
CA TRP A 66 13.16 -0.20 -10.85
C TRP A 66 14.15 0.90 -10.47
N THR A 67 14.40 1.84 -11.36
CA THR A 67 15.32 2.95 -11.14
C THR A 67 14.61 4.24 -10.74
N ASN A 68 13.27 4.28 -10.82
CA ASN A 68 12.45 5.46 -10.55
C ASN A 68 11.63 5.33 -9.27
N SER A 69 12.27 4.95 -8.16
CA SER A 69 11.62 4.97 -6.87
C SER A 69 11.57 6.38 -6.30
N LEU A 70 10.37 6.81 -5.89
CA LEU A 70 10.15 8.04 -5.14
C LEU A 70 10.42 7.83 -3.64
N PHE A 71 10.33 6.58 -3.18
CA PHE A 71 10.33 6.19 -1.77
C PHE A 71 11.76 5.86 -1.30
N VAL A 72 12.59 6.89 -1.28
CA VAL A 72 14.01 6.79 -0.89
C VAL A 72 14.32 7.75 0.27
N THR A 73 15.34 7.44 1.06
CA THR A 73 15.71 8.25 2.24
C THR A 73 16.70 9.37 1.92
N HIS A 74 17.38 9.29 0.79
CA HIS A 74 18.45 10.24 0.41
C HIS A 74 17.95 11.44 -0.40
N GLU A 75 16.72 11.37 -0.97
CA GLU A 75 16.16 12.43 -1.79
C GLU A 75 14.68 12.67 -1.46
N ALA A 76 14.27 13.93 -1.34
CA ALA A 76 12.89 14.32 -1.06
C ALA A 76 12.15 14.65 -2.36
N ILE A 77 11.64 13.61 -3.03
CA ILE A 77 10.84 13.77 -4.25
C ILE A 77 9.38 13.96 -3.89
N GLU A 78 8.80 15.09 -4.32
CA GLU A 78 7.42 15.45 -4.04
C GLU A 78 6.43 14.58 -4.85
N LEU A 79 5.41 14.09 -4.18
CA LEU A 79 4.28 13.37 -4.78
C LEU A 79 3.31 14.35 -5.42
N ARG A 80 3.01 14.18 -6.71
CA ARG A 80 2.23 15.13 -7.51
C ARG A 80 1.05 14.45 -8.22
N SER A 81 0.06 15.27 -8.54
CA SER A 81 -1.07 14.85 -9.39
C SER A 81 -0.57 14.32 -10.74
N GLY A 82 -1.19 13.23 -11.21
CA GLY A 82 -0.82 12.54 -12.44
C GLY A 82 0.21 11.44 -12.28
N MET A 83 0.85 11.31 -11.12
CA MET A 83 1.77 10.20 -10.87
C MET A 83 1.00 8.89 -10.74
N ALA A 84 1.42 7.88 -11.51
CA ALA A 84 1.04 6.49 -11.33
C ALA A 84 2.17 5.77 -10.58
N ILE A 85 1.83 5.19 -9.44
CA ILE A 85 2.81 4.56 -8.54
C ILE A 85 2.31 3.18 -8.11
N GLN A 86 3.24 2.33 -7.71
CA GLN A 86 2.95 1.04 -7.09
C GLN A 86 3.37 1.06 -5.62
N CYS A 87 2.48 0.54 -4.77
CA CYS A 87 2.87 0.03 -3.47
C CYS A 87 3.50 -1.34 -3.72
N ASP A 88 4.79 -1.34 -3.98
CA ASP A 88 5.57 -2.56 -4.19
C ASP A 88 6.47 -2.77 -2.98
N VAL A 89 6.13 -3.74 -2.16
CA VAL A 89 6.88 -4.05 -0.94
C VAL A 89 7.13 -5.54 -0.84
N ILE A 90 8.37 -5.93 -1.09
CA ILE A 90 8.81 -7.31 -0.97
C ILE A 90 9.45 -7.50 0.40
N ALA A 91 8.78 -8.27 1.25
CA ALA A 91 9.23 -8.57 2.60
C ALA A 91 9.62 -10.05 2.74
N ASN A 92 10.79 -10.29 3.32
CA ASN A 92 11.31 -11.63 3.58
C ASN A 92 11.73 -11.76 5.06
N PRO A 93 10.75 -11.76 5.99
CA PRO A 93 11.05 -11.81 7.42
C PRO A 93 11.70 -13.15 7.77
N PRO A 94 12.85 -13.14 8.49
CA PRO A 94 13.59 -14.36 8.82
C PRO A 94 12.75 -15.37 9.59
N GLY A 95 12.67 -16.61 9.09
CA GLY A 95 11.91 -17.69 9.72
C GLY A 95 10.40 -17.67 9.45
N HIS A 96 9.92 -16.75 8.59
CA HIS A 96 8.50 -16.61 8.23
C HIS A 96 8.32 -16.64 6.71
N PRO A 97 7.08 -16.87 6.20
CA PRO A 97 6.81 -16.77 4.77
C PRO A 97 7.11 -15.38 4.21
N GLY A 98 7.57 -15.33 2.96
CA GLY A 98 7.67 -14.08 2.22
C GLY A 98 6.30 -13.45 1.98
N LEU A 99 6.25 -12.13 2.04
CA LEU A 99 5.05 -11.32 1.82
C LEU A 99 5.31 -10.33 0.70
N HIS A 100 4.36 -10.20 -0.21
CA HIS A 100 4.52 -9.34 -1.37
C HIS A 100 3.21 -8.63 -1.72
N ILE A 101 3.30 -7.32 -1.90
CA ILE A 101 2.27 -6.48 -2.53
C ILE A 101 2.91 -5.75 -3.70
N GLU A 102 2.19 -5.64 -4.79
CA GLU A 102 2.56 -4.84 -5.96
C GLU A 102 1.29 -4.23 -6.57
N ASP A 103 0.67 -3.34 -5.82
CA ASP A 103 -0.62 -2.76 -6.18
C ASP A 103 -0.49 -1.32 -6.66
N GLY A 104 -1.01 -1.07 -7.87
CA GLY A 104 -0.96 0.23 -8.52
C GLY A 104 -2.02 1.20 -8.02
N LEU A 105 -1.69 2.49 -8.04
CA LEU A 105 -2.62 3.60 -7.84
C LEU A 105 -2.21 4.82 -8.67
N VAL A 106 -3.13 5.76 -8.80
CA VAL A 106 -2.86 7.09 -9.37
C VAL A 106 -3.15 8.15 -8.31
N ILE A 107 -2.25 9.12 -8.21
CA ILE A 107 -2.45 10.32 -7.40
C ILE A 107 -3.14 11.37 -8.29
N ALA A 108 -4.29 11.88 -7.88
CA ALA A 108 -5.12 12.78 -8.68
C ALA A 108 -5.67 13.95 -7.85
N ASP A 109 -5.41 15.18 -8.27
CA ASP A 109 -6.09 16.37 -7.75
C ASP A 109 -7.58 16.41 -8.13
N ALA A 110 -8.30 17.42 -7.70
CA ALA A 110 -9.74 17.54 -7.93
C ALA A 110 -10.09 17.63 -9.42
N ASP A 111 -9.27 18.34 -10.20
CA ASP A 111 -9.51 18.54 -11.63
C ASP A 111 -9.31 17.26 -12.41
N LEU A 112 -8.21 16.54 -12.13
CA LEU A 112 -7.94 15.24 -12.75
C LEU A 112 -9.01 14.20 -12.38
N ARG A 113 -9.46 14.15 -11.11
CA ARG A 113 -10.57 13.28 -10.68
C ARG A 113 -11.86 13.59 -11.43
N THR A 114 -12.20 14.86 -11.58
CA THR A 114 -13.40 15.31 -12.31
C THR A 114 -13.33 14.93 -13.78
N ALA A 115 -12.21 15.20 -14.44
CA ALA A 115 -11.98 14.84 -15.84
C ALA A 115 -12.04 13.31 -16.04
N PHE A 116 -11.42 12.54 -15.15
CA PHE A 116 -11.42 11.08 -15.21
C PHE A 116 -12.83 10.50 -15.01
N LYS A 117 -13.56 10.97 -14.00
CA LYS A 117 -14.96 10.57 -13.72
C LYS A 117 -15.85 10.81 -14.93
N THR A 118 -15.71 11.97 -15.59
CA THR A 118 -16.49 12.34 -16.76
C THR A 118 -16.16 11.46 -17.96
N LYS A 119 -14.86 11.26 -18.21
CA LYS A 119 -14.39 10.52 -19.40
C LYS A 119 -14.52 9.01 -19.28
N TYR A 120 -14.33 8.48 -18.05
CA TYR A 120 -14.27 7.04 -17.77
C TYR A 120 -15.18 6.61 -16.62
N PRO A 121 -16.52 6.83 -16.71
CA PRO A 121 -17.45 6.64 -15.60
C PRO A 121 -17.47 5.20 -15.05
N ASN A 122 -17.26 4.18 -15.89
CA ASN A 122 -17.23 2.79 -15.45
C ASN A 122 -15.96 2.45 -14.67
N ALA A 123 -14.81 3.00 -15.07
CA ALA A 123 -13.58 2.86 -14.33
C ALA A 123 -13.68 3.60 -12.98
N TRP A 124 -14.25 4.80 -12.98
CA TRP A 124 -14.53 5.56 -11.75
C TRP A 124 -15.35 4.76 -10.75
N LYS A 125 -16.45 4.14 -11.18
CA LYS A 125 -17.28 3.27 -10.31
C LYS A 125 -16.51 2.11 -9.70
N ARG A 126 -15.55 1.52 -10.43
CA ARG A 126 -14.69 0.45 -9.88
C ARG A 126 -13.73 0.99 -8.84
N ILE A 127 -13.11 2.14 -9.09
CA ILE A 127 -12.22 2.80 -8.14
C ILE A 127 -12.96 3.17 -6.86
N GLU A 128 -14.14 3.76 -6.94
CA GLU A 128 -14.94 4.12 -5.76
C GLU A 128 -15.34 2.88 -4.92
N ARG A 129 -15.63 1.75 -5.56
CA ARG A 129 -15.88 0.50 -4.81
C ARG A 129 -14.64 0.03 -4.05
N ARG A 130 -13.45 0.10 -4.66
CA ARG A 130 -12.18 -0.24 -4.00
C ARG A 130 -11.90 0.69 -2.83
N ARG A 131 -12.06 2.00 -3.06
CA ARG A 131 -11.93 3.01 -1.99
C ARG A 131 -12.87 2.72 -0.83
N LYS A 132 -14.12 2.35 -1.12
CA LYS A 132 -15.11 1.97 -0.10
C LYS A 132 -14.65 0.79 0.74
N VAL A 133 -14.16 -0.29 0.10
CA VAL A 133 -13.60 -1.44 0.82
C VAL A 133 -12.45 -1.00 1.72
N MET A 134 -11.48 -0.27 1.20
CA MET A 134 -10.30 0.17 1.96
C MET A 134 -10.70 1.07 3.15
N LYS A 135 -11.66 1.98 2.98
CA LYS A 135 -12.06 2.91 4.05
C LYS A 135 -13.04 2.31 5.05
N GLU A 136 -14.11 1.67 4.57
CA GLU A 136 -15.24 1.26 5.41
C GLU A 136 -15.06 -0.13 6.01
N ILE A 137 -14.36 -1.03 5.32
CA ILE A 137 -14.13 -2.40 5.77
C ILE A 137 -12.78 -2.54 6.42
N LEU A 138 -11.71 -2.03 5.77
CA LEU A 138 -10.34 -2.18 6.26
C LEU A 138 -9.91 -1.07 7.22
N GLY A 139 -10.66 0.00 7.35
CA GLY A 139 -10.35 1.12 8.24
C GLY A 139 -9.15 1.97 7.78
N ILE A 140 -8.73 1.90 6.52
CA ILE A 140 -7.58 2.65 5.99
C ILE A 140 -8.03 4.05 5.57
N GLU A 141 -7.43 5.11 6.11
CA GLU A 141 -7.78 6.50 5.78
C GLU A 141 -7.10 6.99 4.49
N ILE A 142 -7.41 6.36 3.38
CA ILE A 142 -6.90 6.84 2.09
C ILE A 142 -7.49 8.22 1.74
N GLY A 143 -6.63 9.14 1.30
CA GLY A 143 -7.04 10.48 0.86
C GLY A 143 -7.91 10.43 -0.41
N ASP A 144 -8.72 11.49 -0.63
CA ASP A 144 -9.58 11.56 -1.83
C ASP A 144 -8.79 11.58 -3.14
N GLN A 145 -7.56 12.02 -3.09
CA GLN A 145 -6.63 12.06 -4.22
C GLN A 145 -6.06 10.69 -4.62
N ILE A 146 -6.30 9.63 -3.85
CA ILE A 146 -5.81 8.28 -4.16
C ILE A 146 -6.86 7.52 -4.96
N LEU A 147 -6.49 7.13 -6.17
CA LEU A 147 -7.29 6.31 -7.07
C LEU A 147 -6.69 4.90 -7.16
N PRO A 148 -7.06 3.97 -6.26
CA PRO A 148 -6.50 2.62 -6.25
C PRO A 148 -6.93 1.83 -7.48
N LEU A 149 -5.98 1.12 -8.09
CA LEU A 149 -6.24 0.21 -9.20
C LEU A 149 -6.58 -1.22 -8.70
N SER A 150 -6.24 -1.52 -7.45
CA SER A 150 -6.70 -2.68 -6.69
C SER A 150 -7.18 -2.27 -5.29
N ASP A 151 -7.72 -3.19 -4.52
CA ASP A 151 -8.13 -2.97 -3.12
C ASP A 151 -7.20 -3.65 -2.11
N ILE A 152 -5.99 -3.99 -2.53
CA ILE A 152 -4.97 -4.69 -1.73
C ILE A 152 -5.42 -6.08 -1.22
N GLN A 153 -6.28 -6.75 -1.97
CA GLN A 153 -6.91 -8.01 -1.56
C GLN A 153 -5.90 -9.07 -1.08
N GLY A 154 -4.76 -9.19 -1.73
CA GLY A 154 -3.70 -10.12 -1.33
C GLY A 154 -3.08 -9.84 0.03
N VAL A 155 -3.29 -8.65 0.60
CA VAL A 155 -2.74 -8.24 1.89
C VAL A 155 -3.74 -8.46 3.03
N TYR A 156 -5.01 -8.13 2.82
CA TYR A 156 -6.00 -8.23 3.90
C TYR A 156 -6.70 -9.58 4.01
N TYR A 157 -6.55 -10.48 3.04
CA TYR A 157 -6.95 -11.87 3.15
C TYR A 157 -5.73 -12.76 3.47
N PRO A 158 -5.39 -12.95 4.74
CA PRO A 158 -4.16 -13.64 5.13
C PRO A 158 -4.17 -15.14 4.78
N PHE A 159 -5.36 -15.72 4.65
CA PHE A 159 -5.57 -17.13 4.36
C PHE A 159 -6.13 -17.36 2.96
N GLY A 160 -5.68 -16.69 1.97
CA GLY A 160 -6.03 -16.74 0.55
C GLY A 160 -7.24 -17.59 0.07
N ALA A 161 -7.38 -18.81 0.57
CA ALA A 161 -8.49 -19.70 0.28
C ALA A 161 -9.66 -19.58 1.27
N ASP A 162 -9.49 -18.90 2.41
CA ASP A 162 -10.55 -18.64 3.41
C ASP A 162 -10.82 -17.14 3.49
N LEU A 163 -11.95 -16.72 2.92
CA LEU A 163 -12.37 -15.32 2.89
C LEU A 163 -13.26 -14.94 4.08
N SER A 164 -13.39 -15.80 5.09
CA SER A 164 -14.19 -15.51 6.29
C SER A 164 -13.51 -14.54 7.26
N THR A 165 -12.19 -14.39 7.13
CA THR A 165 -11.38 -13.53 8.01
C THR A 165 -10.63 -12.48 7.20
N VAL A 166 -10.71 -11.22 7.61
CA VAL A 166 -9.98 -10.10 7.01
C VAL A 166 -9.17 -9.37 8.07
N MET A 167 -8.06 -8.77 7.64
CA MET A 167 -7.31 -7.82 8.46
C MET A 167 -7.90 -6.43 8.29
N ALA A 168 -8.06 -5.71 9.39
CA ALA A 168 -8.53 -4.33 9.39
C ALA A 168 -7.77 -3.50 10.43
N VAL A 169 -7.72 -2.19 10.23
CA VAL A 169 -7.21 -1.24 11.23
C VAL A 169 -8.28 -1.06 12.28
N GLU A 170 -7.98 -1.41 13.54
CA GLU A 170 -8.81 -1.06 14.69
C GLU A 170 -8.55 0.39 15.08
N ARG A 171 -9.64 1.15 15.32
CA ARG A 171 -9.60 2.58 15.68
C ARG A 171 -10.43 2.84 16.94
#